data_8539587861e2ced12afa4e66ff7c445d
#
_entry.id   8539587861e2ced12afa4e66ff7c445d
#
_cell.length_a   1.000
_cell.length_b   1.000
_cell.length_c   1.000
_cell.angle_alpha   90.00
_cell.angle_beta   90.00
_cell.angle_gamma   90.00
#
_symmetry.space_group_name_H-M   'P 1'
#
loop_
_entity.id
_entity.type
_entity.pdbx_description
1 polymer ?
#
loop_
_entity_poly.entity_id
_entity_poly.type
_entity_poly.pdbx_seq_one_letter_code
_entity_poly.pdbx_strand_id
1 'polypeptide(L)'
;MTWQQSLVLGLLAALVALLIQGKLRPALLFSGAVLITYLSGLADINAVVAGYTNSALLTLVLLLLVSLAVEKTRVMSWFANLVGTGSFNKVLVKVWFSTAFLSAFVNNTAVVASMLGAVKRNPNHAPSRLLLPMCFAATFGGVLTLIGTSTNLIVNSFLIKMGAP
;
A
#
# COMPACT_ATOMS: atom_id res chain seq x y z
N MET A 1 25.31 12.50 -18.41
CA MET A 1 24.10 11.62 -18.45
C MET A 1 24.08 10.95 -19.81
N THR A 2 23.95 9.63 -19.85
CA THR A 2 23.78 8.92 -21.11
C THR A 2 22.36 9.19 -21.62
N TRP A 3 22.14 9.13 -22.96
CA TRP A 3 20.82 9.35 -23.55
C TRP A 3 19.75 8.41 -22.94
N GLN A 4 20.14 7.21 -22.53
CA GLN A 4 19.30 6.24 -21.85
C GLN A 4 18.79 6.74 -20.50
N GLN A 5 19.66 7.36 -19.70
CA GLN A 5 19.29 7.94 -18.41
C GLN A 5 18.32 9.11 -18.59
N SER A 6 18.54 9.95 -19.60
CA SER A 6 17.65 11.07 -19.90
C SER A 6 16.27 10.60 -20.33
N LEU A 7 16.22 9.51 -21.13
CA LEU A 7 14.96 8.92 -21.60
C LEU A 7 14.17 8.31 -20.43
N VAL A 8 14.83 7.57 -19.53
CA VAL A 8 14.18 6.99 -18.34
C VAL A 8 13.64 8.08 -17.42
N LEU A 9 14.42 9.13 -17.16
CA LEU A 9 13.96 10.24 -16.33
C LEU A 9 12.79 10.99 -16.97
N GLY A 10 12.85 11.22 -18.29
CA GLY A 10 11.75 11.83 -19.04
C GLY A 10 10.48 10.98 -19.00
N LEU A 11 10.62 9.67 -19.16
CA LEU A 11 9.50 8.72 -19.08
C LEU A 11 8.86 8.71 -17.67
N LEU A 12 9.68 8.71 -16.62
CA LEU A 12 9.20 8.79 -15.24
C LEU A 12 8.48 10.10 -14.97
N ALA A 13 9.05 11.23 -15.41
CA ALA A 13 8.41 12.54 -15.24
C ALA A 13 7.08 12.61 -15.99
N ALA A 14 7.03 12.12 -17.24
CA ALA A 14 5.81 12.06 -18.02
C ALA A 14 4.75 11.16 -17.38
N LEU A 15 5.15 10.00 -16.88
CA LEU A 15 4.27 9.05 -16.18
C LEU A 15 3.64 9.70 -14.94
N VAL A 16 4.45 10.36 -14.10
CA VAL A 16 3.97 11.08 -12.92
C VAL A 16 3.02 12.21 -13.31
N ALA A 17 3.37 13.01 -14.33
CA ALA A 17 2.52 14.11 -14.79
C ALA A 17 1.15 13.61 -15.31
N LEU A 18 1.14 12.49 -16.08
CA LEU A 18 -0.08 11.88 -16.59
C LEU A 18 -0.94 11.25 -15.48
N LEU A 19 -0.30 10.66 -14.45
CA LEU A 19 -1.00 10.14 -13.27
C LEU A 19 -1.68 11.27 -12.48
N ILE A 20 -0.99 12.41 -12.31
CA ILE A 20 -1.58 13.59 -11.63
C ILE A 20 -2.76 14.16 -12.43
N GLN A 21 -2.72 14.16 -13.75
CA GLN A 21 -3.84 14.59 -14.57
C GLN A 21 -5.09 13.72 -14.42
N GLY A 22 -4.94 12.45 -14.04
CA GLY A 22 -6.04 11.53 -13.76
C GLY A 22 -6.95 11.17 -14.94
N LYS A 23 -6.59 11.56 -16.18
CA LYS A 23 -7.42 11.35 -17.38
C LYS A 23 -7.37 9.92 -17.92
N LEU A 24 -6.27 9.22 -17.69
CA LEU A 24 -6.02 7.87 -18.20
C LEU A 24 -5.97 6.86 -17.05
N ARG A 25 -6.37 5.63 -17.32
CA ARG A 25 -6.27 4.55 -16.34
C ARG A 25 -4.80 4.25 -16.06
N PRO A 26 -4.37 4.13 -14.77
CA PRO A 26 -2.98 3.84 -14.43
C PRO A 26 -2.42 2.61 -15.16
N ALA A 27 -3.23 1.55 -15.33
CA ALA A 27 -2.81 0.36 -16.05
C ALA A 27 -2.34 0.65 -17.48
N LEU A 28 -3.04 1.52 -18.22
CA LEU A 28 -2.65 1.92 -19.58
C LEU A 28 -1.35 2.72 -19.58
N LEU A 29 -1.17 3.61 -18.60
CA LEU A 29 0.03 4.42 -18.49
C LEU A 29 1.26 3.56 -18.22
N PHE A 30 1.17 2.62 -17.27
CA PHE A 30 2.27 1.71 -16.96
C PHE A 30 2.55 0.74 -18.11
N SER A 31 1.52 0.19 -18.78
CA SER A 31 1.71 -0.69 -19.96
C SER A 31 2.34 0.07 -21.11
N GLY A 32 1.94 1.32 -21.34
CA GLY A 32 2.56 2.19 -22.34
C GLY A 32 4.02 2.50 -22.02
N ALA A 33 4.35 2.76 -20.77
CA ALA A 33 5.72 2.98 -20.33
C ALA A 33 6.61 1.74 -20.57
N VAL A 34 6.11 0.55 -20.24
CA VAL A 34 6.80 -0.73 -20.52
C VAL A 34 7.01 -0.92 -22.01
N LEU A 35 6.01 -0.62 -22.84
CA LEU A 35 6.13 -0.71 -24.29
C LEU A 35 7.19 0.25 -24.84
N ILE A 36 7.23 1.48 -24.37
CA ILE A 36 8.23 2.49 -24.76
C ILE A 36 9.63 2.03 -24.37
N THR A 37 9.83 1.51 -23.16
CA THR A 37 11.13 0.99 -22.72
C THR A 37 11.60 -0.21 -23.54
N TYR A 38 10.69 -1.06 -23.95
CA TYR A 38 10.99 -2.19 -24.86
C TYR A 38 11.36 -1.71 -26.26
N LEU A 39 10.54 -0.85 -26.88
CA LEU A 39 10.77 -0.34 -28.23
C LEU A 39 12.02 0.54 -28.35
N SER A 40 12.40 1.23 -27.28
CA SER A 40 13.65 2.02 -27.22
C SER A 40 14.90 1.16 -27.01
N GLY A 41 14.77 -0.16 -26.85
CA GLY A 41 15.89 -1.07 -26.61
C GLY A 41 16.52 -0.93 -25.21
N LEU A 42 15.84 -0.24 -24.27
CA LEU A 42 16.29 -0.12 -22.90
C LEU A 42 16.05 -1.37 -22.07
N ALA A 43 15.06 -2.16 -22.43
CA ALA A 43 14.75 -3.42 -21.79
C ALA A 43 14.57 -4.52 -22.85
N ASP A 44 15.21 -5.67 -22.63
CA ASP A 44 15.00 -6.86 -23.43
C ASP A 44 13.66 -7.53 -23.07
N ILE A 45 13.11 -8.32 -24.01
CA ILE A 45 11.85 -9.06 -23.78
C ILE A 45 11.93 -9.96 -22.55
N ASN A 46 13.08 -10.58 -22.31
CA ASN A 46 13.29 -11.41 -21.12
C ASN A 46 13.22 -10.60 -19.83
N ALA A 47 13.73 -9.37 -19.82
CA ALA A 47 13.66 -8.47 -18.66
C ALA A 47 12.21 -8.04 -18.40
N VAL A 48 11.44 -7.76 -19.45
CA VAL A 48 10.01 -7.43 -19.34
C VAL A 48 9.23 -8.61 -18.78
N VAL A 49 9.40 -9.81 -19.34
CA VAL A 49 8.73 -11.03 -18.87
C VAL A 49 9.13 -11.37 -17.46
N ALA A 50 10.42 -11.27 -17.11
CA ALA A 50 10.91 -11.51 -15.75
C ALA A 50 10.31 -10.55 -14.71
N GLY A 51 9.92 -9.33 -15.12
CA GLY A 51 9.16 -8.41 -14.28
C GLY A 51 7.79 -8.96 -13.91
N TYR A 52 7.07 -9.54 -14.86
CA TYR A 52 5.73 -10.13 -14.63
C TYR A 52 5.76 -11.48 -13.92
N THR A 53 6.83 -12.25 -14.06
CA THR A 53 6.99 -13.57 -13.41
C THR A 53 7.74 -13.51 -12.08
N ASN A 54 7.91 -12.31 -11.51
CA ASN A 54 8.58 -12.14 -10.24
C ASN A 54 7.77 -12.80 -9.11
N SER A 55 8.40 -13.66 -8.33
CA SER A 55 7.80 -14.35 -7.18
C SER A 55 7.18 -13.38 -6.16
N ALA A 56 7.75 -12.18 -6.00
CA ALA A 56 7.19 -11.16 -5.12
C ALA A 56 5.81 -10.65 -5.60
N LEU A 57 5.58 -10.58 -6.91
CA LEU A 57 4.25 -10.22 -7.45
C LEU A 57 3.22 -11.30 -7.16
N LEU A 58 3.58 -12.58 -7.32
CA LEU A 58 2.69 -13.69 -6.97
C LEU A 58 2.36 -13.67 -5.47
N THR A 59 3.38 -13.52 -4.64
CA THR A 59 3.21 -13.38 -3.18
C THR A 59 2.29 -12.21 -2.84
N LEU A 60 2.47 -11.06 -3.50
CA LEU A 60 1.63 -9.88 -3.31
C LEU A 60 0.16 -10.16 -3.65
N VAL A 61 -0.10 -10.80 -4.79
CA VAL A 61 -1.47 -11.18 -5.19
C VAL A 61 -2.10 -12.13 -4.18
N LEU A 62 -1.36 -13.15 -3.73
CA LEU A 62 -1.85 -14.10 -2.73
C LEU A 62 -2.12 -13.40 -1.38
N LEU A 63 -1.24 -12.51 -0.95
CA LEU A 63 -1.44 -11.72 0.27
C LEU A 63 -2.63 -10.77 0.17
N LEU A 64 -2.86 -10.16 -0.99
CA LEU A 64 -4.08 -9.36 -1.21
C LEU A 64 -5.34 -10.19 -1.07
N LEU A 65 -5.36 -11.42 -1.61
CA LEU A 65 -6.50 -12.33 -1.46
C LEU A 65 -6.73 -12.72 -0.01
N VAL A 66 -5.67 -13.05 0.73
CA VAL A 66 -5.76 -13.33 2.18
C VAL A 66 -6.24 -12.10 2.94
N SER A 67 -5.70 -10.92 2.65
CA SER A 67 -6.12 -9.66 3.26
C SER A 67 -7.61 -9.39 3.05
N LEU A 68 -8.12 -9.58 1.83
CA LEU A 68 -9.54 -9.45 1.51
C LEU A 68 -10.41 -10.47 2.28
N ALA A 69 -9.91 -11.69 2.47
CA ALA A 69 -10.61 -12.69 3.28
C ALA A 69 -10.69 -12.27 4.75
N VAL A 70 -9.56 -11.79 5.32
CA VAL A 70 -9.50 -11.30 6.71
C VAL A 70 -10.41 -10.09 6.91
N GLU A 71 -10.46 -9.16 5.95
CA GLU A 71 -11.32 -7.98 5.98
C GLU A 71 -12.80 -8.32 6.14
N LYS A 72 -13.25 -9.43 5.55
CA LYS A 72 -14.64 -9.92 5.65
C LYS A 72 -14.93 -10.67 6.94
N THR A 73 -13.94 -10.90 7.79
CA THR A 73 -14.13 -11.63 9.05
C THR A 73 -14.61 -10.75 10.19
N ARG A 74 -15.11 -11.38 11.26
CA ARG A 74 -15.49 -10.69 12.50
C ARG A 74 -14.30 -10.04 13.24
N VAL A 75 -13.07 -10.37 12.86
CA VAL A 75 -11.86 -9.80 13.46
C VAL A 75 -11.86 -8.29 13.31
N MET A 76 -12.15 -7.78 12.10
CA MET A 76 -12.23 -6.34 11.86
C MET A 76 -13.27 -5.64 12.72
N SER A 77 -14.47 -6.21 12.84
CA SER A 77 -15.53 -5.65 13.67
C SER A 77 -15.19 -5.71 15.16
N TRP A 78 -14.48 -6.75 15.60
CA TRP A 78 -14.02 -6.85 16.98
C TRP A 78 -13.03 -5.73 17.33
N PHE A 79 -12.03 -5.48 16.48
CA PHE A 79 -11.09 -4.37 16.65
C PHE A 79 -11.79 -3.00 16.54
N ALA A 80 -12.74 -2.84 15.64
CA ALA A 80 -13.54 -1.62 15.54
C ALA A 80 -14.33 -1.33 16.82
N ASN A 81 -14.83 -2.37 17.48
CA ASN A 81 -15.55 -2.22 18.76
C ASN A 81 -14.63 -1.87 19.94
N LEU A 82 -13.32 -2.13 19.85
CA LEU A 82 -12.34 -1.70 20.86
C LEU A 82 -12.21 -0.17 20.96
N VAL A 83 -12.63 0.57 19.93
CA VAL A 83 -12.62 2.04 19.94
C VAL A 83 -13.43 2.59 21.13
N GLY A 84 -14.57 1.98 21.45
CA GLY A 84 -15.33 2.13 22.68
C GLY A 84 -15.56 3.56 23.17
N THR A 85 -16.06 3.65 24.39
CA THR A 85 -16.28 4.91 25.14
C THR A 85 -15.16 5.10 26.17
N GLY A 86 -14.87 6.35 26.53
CA GLY A 86 -13.88 6.67 27.57
C GLY A 86 -13.24 8.05 27.38
N SER A 87 -12.22 8.34 28.17
CA SER A 87 -11.46 9.58 28.01
C SER A 87 -10.72 9.58 26.65
N PHE A 88 -10.54 10.77 26.08
CA PHE A 88 -9.93 10.97 24.77
C PHE A 88 -8.60 10.20 24.61
N ASN A 89 -7.71 10.31 25.58
CA ASN A 89 -6.40 9.65 25.50
C ASN A 89 -6.52 8.12 25.48
N LYS A 90 -7.44 7.54 26.24
CA LYS A 90 -7.66 6.08 26.22
C LYS A 90 -8.22 5.62 24.88
N VAL A 91 -9.17 6.35 24.30
CA VAL A 91 -9.74 6.05 22.98
C VAL A 91 -8.69 6.21 21.90
N LEU A 92 -7.91 7.30 21.95
CA LEU A 92 -6.83 7.57 21.01
C LEU A 92 -5.78 6.44 20.98
N VAL A 93 -5.31 6.03 22.17
CA VAL A 93 -4.34 4.93 22.31
C VAL A 93 -4.91 3.62 21.75
N LYS A 94 -6.16 3.29 22.09
CA LYS A 94 -6.82 2.08 21.58
C LYS A 94 -6.93 2.10 20.05
N VAL A 95 -7.39 3.22 19.47
CA VAL A 95 -7.48 3.39 18.01
C VAL A 95 -6.10 3.24 17.38
N TRP A 96 -5.10 3.91 17.95
CA TRP A 96 -3.75 3.90 17.41
C TRP A 96 -3.15 2.50 17.40
N PHE A 97 -3.13 1.81 18.54
CA PHE A 97 -2.55 0.47 18.65
C PHE A 97 -3.32 -0.59 17.86
N SER A 98 -4.66 -0.59 17.91
CA SER A 98 -5.46 -1.54 17.13
C SER A 98 -5.28 -1.34 15.64
N THR A 99 -5.24 -0.09 15.18
CA THR A 99 -5.03 0.21 13.77
C THR A 99 -3.62 -0.17 13.32
N ALA A 100 -2.59 0.19 14.07
CA ALA A 100 -1.20 -0.17 13.76
C ALA A 100 -1.00 -1.68 13.74
N PHE A 101 -1.53 -2.40 14.73
CA PHE A 101 -1.44 -3.85 14.81
C PHE A 101 -2.11 -4.52 13.61
N LEU A 102 -3.34 -4.15 13.29
CA LEU A 102 -4.04 -4.70 12.12
C LEU A 102 -3.31 -4.40 10.82
N SER A 103 -2.82 -3.17 10.67
CA SER A 103 -2.15 -2.71 9.46
C SER A 103 -0.78 -3.38 9.23
N ALA A 104 -0.20 -3.96 10.26
CA ALA A 104 1.01 -4.78 10.12
C ALA A 104 0.76 -6.08 9.31
N PHE A 105 -0.48 -6.55 9.23
CA PHE A 105 -0.83 -7.83 8.59
C PHE A 105 -1.87 -7.69 7.46
N VAL A 106 -2.59 -6.58 7.42
CA VAL A 106 -3.68 -6.32 6.47
C VAL A 106 -3.42 -5.00 5.76
N ASN A 107 -3.90 -4.88 4.53
CA ASN A 107 -3.77 -3.66 3.74
C ASN A 107 -4.25 -2.43 4.52
N ASN A 108 -3.43 -1.37 4.57
CA ASN A 108 -3.70 -0.13 5.31
C ASN A 108 -5.07 0.47 4.97
N THR A 109 -5.41 0.50 3.67
CA THR A 109 -6.69 1.07 3.21
C THR A 109 -7.88 0.28 3.75
N ALA A 110 -7.79 -1.05 3.75
CA ALA A 110 -8.81 -1.93 4.28
C ALA A 110 -9.02 -1.73 5.79
N VAL A 111 -7.92 -1.62 6.54
CA VAL A 111 -7.97 -1.36 7.99
C VAL A 111 -8.62 -0.02 8.28
N VAL A 112 -8.19 1.05 7.61
CA VAL A 112 -8.75 2.40 7.79
C VAL A 112 -10.23 2.43 7.41
N ALA A 113 -10.62 1.83 6.29
CA ALA A 113 -12.01 1.75 5.86
C ALA A 113 -12.90 1.01 6.87
N SER A 114 -12.44 -0.11 7.40
CA SER A 114 -13.16 -0.92 8.39
C SER A 114 -13.34 -0.18 9.72
N MET A 115 -12.31 0.54 10.17
CA MET A 115 -12.36 1.28 11.43
C MET A 115 -13.07 2.63 11.32
N LEU A 116 -13.18 3.18 10.11
CA LEU A 116 -13.82 4.48 9.84
C LEU A 116 -15.24 4.56 10.40
N GLY A 117 -16.03 3.49 10.22
CA GLY A 117 -17.38 3.42 10.72
C GLY A 117 -17.48 3.49 12.24
N ALA A 118 -16.56 2.84 12.96
CA ALA A 118 -16.49 2.86 14.41
C ALA A 118 -16.08 4.24 14.94
N VAL A 119 -15.08 4.85 14.31
CA VAL A 119 -14.62 6.20 14.68
C VAL A 119 -15.69 7.25 14.41
N LYS A 120 -16.41 7.18 13.28
CA LYS A 120 -17.50 8.10 12.95
C LYS A 120 -18.70 7.99 13.92
N ARG A 121 -18.97 6.79 14.42
CA ARG A 121 -20.09 6.56 15.37
C ARG A 121 -19.71 6.79 16.82
N ASN A 122 -18.48 7.19 17.12
CA ASN A 122 -18.09 7.49 18.51
C ASN A 122 -18.86 8.70 19.03
N PRO A 123 -19.68 8.56 20.11
CA PRO A 123 -20.54 9.65 20.59
C PRO A 123 -19.77 10.71 21.37
N ASN A 124 -18.58 10.38 21.88
CA ASN A 124 -17.88 11.21 22.86
C ASN A 124 -16.77 12.07 22.26
N HIS A 125 -16.31 11.71 21.04
CA HIS A 125 -15.15 12.38 20.43
C HIS A 125 -15.39 12.67 18.95
N ALA A 126 -15.04 13.88 18.52
CA ALA A 126 -15.14 14.28 17.13
C ALA A 126 -14.28 13.39 16.23
N PRO A 127 -14.83 12.84 15.13
CA PRO A 127 -14.08 11.96 14.21
C PRO A 127 -12.80 12.59 13.70
N SER A 128 -12.78 13.90 13.45
CA SER A 128 -11.62 14.63 12.94
C SER A 128 -10.38 14.50 13.85
N ARG A 129 -10.57 14.36 15.17
CA ARG A 129 -9.48 14.20 16.13
C ARG A 129 -8.90 12.79 16.19
N LEU A 130 -9.64 11.78 15.73
CA LEU A 130 -9.25 10.37 15.75
C LEU A 130 -8.80 9.87 14.38
N LEU A 131 -9.35 10.40 13.28
CA LEU A 131 -9.06 9.94 11.93
C LEU A 131 -7.62 10.17 11.52
N LEU A 132 -7.06 11.34 11.80
CA LEU A 132 -5.68 11.65 11.43
C LEU A 132 -4.68 10.75 12.16
N PRO A 133 -4.71 10.60 13.49
CA PRO A 133 -3.88 9.63 14.20
C PRO A 133 -4.07 8.19 13.72
N MET A 134 -5.30 7.79 13.37
CA MET A 134 -5.61 6.47 12.82
C MET A 134 -4.92 6.24 11.48
N CYS A 135 -4.92 7.22 10.58
CA CYS A 135 -4.23 7.12 9.29
C CYS A 135 -2.71 6.99 9.47
N PHE A 136 -2.12 7.75 10.38
CA PHE A 136 -0.70 7.60 10.71
C PHE A 136 -0.41 6.23 11.32
N ALA A 137 -1.24 5.75 12.24
CA ALA A 137 -1.09 4.43 12.84
C ALA A 137 -1.14 3.31 11.79
N ALA A 138 -2.05 3.42 10.81
CA ALA A 138 -2.11 2.49 9.69
C ALA A 138 -0.82 2.50 8.86
N THR A 139 -0.30 3.67 8.55
CA THR A 139 0.94 3.80 7.77
C THR A 139 2.13 3.22 8.53
N PHE A 140 2.29 3.57 9.80
CA PHE A 140 3.38 3.03 10.63
C PHE A 140 3.25 1.51 10.84
N GLY A 141 2.03 1.02 11.08
CA GLY A 141 1.77 -0.42 11.18
C GLY A 141 2.16 -1.16 9.92
N GLY A 142 1.80 -0.62 8.75
CA GLY A 142 2.13 -1.21 7.46
C GLY A 142 3.64 -1.31 7.17
N VAL A 143 4.44 -0.43 7.75
CA VAL A 143 5.91 -0.46 7.58
C VAL A 143 6.58 -1.50 8.48
N LEU A 144 5.94 -1.93 9.56
CA LEU A 144 6.53 -2.85 10.55
C LEU A 144 6.80 -4.25 9.99
N THR A 145 6.07 -4.69 8.98
CA THR A 145 6.21 -6.04 8.42
C THR A 145 6.35 -5.99 6.89
N LEU A 146 6.92 -7.06 6.31
CA LEU A 146 6.98 -7.22 4.86
C LEU A 146 5.59 -7.34 4.22
N ILE A 147 4.59 -7.80 4.98
CA ILE A 147 3.24 -8.09 4.51
C ILE A 147 2.35 -6.84 4.57
N GLY A 148 2.61 -5.94 5.51
CA GLY A 148 1.74 -4.80 5.81
C GLY A 148 1.60 -3.80 4.66
N THR A 149 2.63 -3.68 3.81
CA THR A 149 2.54 -2.87 2.59
C THR A 149 3.25 -3.53 1.41
N SER A 150 2.63 -3.44 0.23
CA SER A 150 3.17 -3.98 -1.02
C SER A 150 4.55 -3.43 -1.38
N THR A 151 4.83 -2.19 -1.00
CA THR A 151 6.12 -1.54 -1.25
C THR A 151 7.26 -2.29 -0.56
N ASN A 152 7.10 -2.70 0.71
CA ASN A 152 8.12 -3.45 1.44
C ASN A 152 8.46 -4.76 0.73
N LEU A 153 7.45 -5.48 0.26
CA LEU A 153 7.62 -6.75 -0.44
C LEU A 153 8.38 -6.58 -1.76
N ILE A 154 8.03 -5.54 -2.53
CA ILE A 154 8.68 -5.24 -3.81
C ILE A 154 10.13 -4.84 -3.58
N VAL A 155 10.39 -3.91 -2.64
CA VAL A 155 11.76 -3.48 -2.31
C VAL A 155 12.59 -4.66 -1.84
N ASN A 156 12.06 -5.50 -0.95
CA ASN A 156 12.75 -6.70 -0.48
C ASN A 156 13.09 -7.65 -1.64
N SER A 157 12.22 -7.81 -2.63
CA SER A 157 12.50 -8.65 -3.80
C SER A 157 13.69 -8.15 -4.62
N PHE A 158 13.87 -6.84 -4.72
CA PHE A 158 15.04 -6.25 -5.37
C PHE A 158 16.31 -6.43 -4.53
N LEU A 159 16.23 -6.25 -3.22
CA LEU A 159 17.36 -6.47 -2.32
C LEU A 159 17.89 -7.92 -2.42
N ILE A 160 16.99 -8.90 -2.42
CA ILE A 160 17.36 -10.32 -2.61
C ILE A 160 18.05 -10.52 -3.96
N LYS A 161 17.54 -9.93 -5.05
CA LYS A 161 18.16 -10.02 -6.38
C LYS A 161 19.55 -9.37 -6.45
N MET A 162 19.79 -8.34 -5.64
CA MET A 162 21.08 -7.65 -5.54
C MET A 162 22.08 -8.39 -4.61
N GLY A 163 21.68 -9.51 -4.01
CA GLY A 163 22.51 -10.27 -3.09
C GLY A 163 22.70 -9.61 -1.72
N ALA A 164 21.81 -8.70 -1.35
CA ALA A 164 21.79 -8.14 -0.01
C ALA A 164 21.25 -9.21 0.99
N PRO A 165 21.86 -9.34 2.17
CA PRO A 165 21.45 -10.32 3.19
C PRO A 165 20.06 -10.02 3.76
#